data_273134c9e2e30a7de3c4c36e25f221e9
#
_entry.id   273134c9e2e30a7de3c4c36e25f221e9
#
_cell.length_a   1.000
_cell.length_b   1.000
_cell.length_c   1.000
_cell.angle_alpha   90.00
_cell.angle_beta   90.00
_cell.angle_gamma   90.00
#
_symmetry.space_group_name_H-M   'P 1'
#
loop_
_entity.id
_entity.type
_entity.pdbx_description
1 polymer ?
#
loop_
_entity_poly.entity_id
_entity_poly.type
_entity_poly.pdbx_seq_one_letter_code
_entity_poly.pdbx_strand_id
1 'polypeptide(L)'
;MINSLSQIPLEQIKKYYEEAFQRIDPDRAVPAIDVTYYPYVGLNQTIRVRSGRVLVRISDMCRDMPAAPHRALAYILVAKLFRRRVPVAADRLYSEYIQSEAMRDRSTDRKKSHGRKIVTTHKGDYYDLDEIFDSLNFWFFGGKLPKPVLTWSVKKTWRTLAHHDATHETIVVSKSLDSRAVPRFIVEYIVYHEMLHIHHPTVHHNGRRYNHTPAFRNDEKKFPRYEEAEEWIEQSVGKLKRRARQK
;
A
#
# COMPACT_ATOMS: atom_id res chain seq x y z
N MET A 1 -29.19 -21.47 -2.12
CA MET A 1 -28.70 -21.94 -0.81
C MET A 1 -27.23 -21.58 -0.72
N ILE A 2 -26.90 -20.47 -0.04
CA ILE A 2 -25.52 -20.02 0.14
C ILE A 2 -24.95 -20.90 1.25
N ASN A 3 -24.04 -21.82 0.89
CA ASN A 3 -23.27 -22.59 1.86
C ASN A 3 -22.58 -21.62 2.81
N SER A 4 -23.05 -21.54 4.05
CA SER A 4 -22.34 -20.85 5.11
C SER A 4 -21.05 -21.63 5.35
N LEU A 5 -19.94 -21.17 4.81
CA LEU A 5 -18.61 -21.64 5.17
C LEU A 5 -18.48 -21.44 6.68
N SER A 6 -18.56 -22.51 7.45
CA SER A 6 -18.43 -22.45 8.91
C SER A 6 -17.08 -21.86 9.24
N GLN A 7 -17.07 -20.77 10.00
CA GLN A 7 -15.85 -20.12 10.46
C GLN A 7 -14.99 -21.11 11.23
N ILE A 8 -13.71 -21.20 10.89
CA ILE A 8 -12.77 -22.04 11.62
C ILE A 8 -12.58 -21.47 13.02
N PRO A 9 -12.76 -22.28 14.08
CA PRO A 9 -12.53 -21.81 15.45
C PRO A 9 -11.10 -21.31 15.66
N LEU A 10 -10.93 -20.25 16.44
CA LEU A 10 -9.59 -19.69 16.74
C LEU A 10 -8.65 -20.72 17.35
N GLU A 11 -9.16 -21.65 18.14
CA GLU A 11 -8.37 -22.77 18.70
C GLU A 11 -7.80 -23.68 17.60
N GLN A 12 -8.56 -23.91 16.53
CA GLN A 12 -8.05 -24.67 15.40
C GLN A 12 -7.00 -23.87 14.61
N ILE A 13 -7.19 -22.56 14.47
CA ILE A 13 -6.20 -21.70 13.83
C ILE A 13 -4.92 -21.65 14.66
N LYS A 14 -5.02 -21.59 15.97
CA LYS A 14 -3.86 -21.66 16.89
C LYS A 14 -3.04 -22.92 16.66
N LYS A 15 -3.68 -24.10 16.51
CA LYS A 15 -2.99 -25.36 16.19
C LYS A 15 -2.17 -25.26 14.90
N TYR A 16 -2.62 -24.53 13.89
CA TYR A 16 -1.84 -24.33 12.66
C TYR A 16 -0.54 -23.56 12.92
N TYR A 17 -0.55 -22.61 13.85
CA TYR A 17 0.67 -21.91 14.27
C TYR A 17 1.58 -22.84 15.08
N GLU A 18 1.06 -23.64 15.99
CA GLU A 18 1.82 -24.63 16.76
C GLU A 18 2.50 -25.64 15.82
N GLU A 19 1.78 -26.19 14.85
CA GLU A 19 2.31 -27.05 13.78
C GLU A 19 3.42 -26.35 12.99
N ALA A 20 3.22 -25.08 12.63
CA ALA A 20 4.21 -24.29 11.89
C ALA A 20 5.49 -24.06 12.72
N PHE A 21 5.37 -23.79 14.02
CA PHE A 21 6.51 -23.65 14.93
C PHE A 21 7.32 -24.95 15.00
N GLN A 22 6.66 -26.08 15.28
CA GLN A 22 7.32 -27.38 15.37
C GLN A 22 8.04 -27.77 14.08
N ARG A 23 7.46 -27.45 12.94
CA ARG A 23 8.04 -27.78 11.64
C ARG A 23 9.21 -26.89 11.22
N ILE A 24 9.21 -25.61 11.63
CA ILE A 24 10.27 -24.65 11.27
C ILE A 24 11.45 -24.74 12.24
N ASP A 25 11.21 -25.03 13.52
CA ASP A 25 12.22 -25.16 14.56
C ASP A 25 11.85 -26.33 15.51
N PRO A 26 12.12 -27.59 15.09
CA PRO A 26 11.70 -28.77 15.85
C PRO A 26 12.31 -28.89 17.24
N ASP A 27 13.51 -28.32 17.41
CA ASP A 27 14.27 -28.39 18.67
C ASP A 27 13.81 -27.37 19.72
N ARG A 28 12.94 -26.46 19.32
CA ARG A 28 12.43 -25.41 20.21
C ARG A 28 11.05 -25.77 20.75
N ALA A 29 10.87 -25.59 22.04
CA ALA A 29 9.55 -25.68 22.65
C ALA A 29 8.59 -24.65 22.03
N VAL A 30 7.37 -25.12 21.67
CA VAL A 30 6.34 -24.23 21.12
C VAL A 30 5.92 -23.23 22.20
N PRO A 31 6.04 -21.92 21.96
CA PRO A 31 5.64 -20.92 22.95
C PRO A 31 4.12 -20.87 23.09
N ALA A 32 3.63 -20.22 24.14
CA ALA A 32 2.21 -19.90 24.25
C ALA A 32 1.82 -18.93 23.11
N ILE A 33 0.79 -19.30 22.33
CA ILE A 33 0.34 -18.55 21.15
C ILE A 33 -1.07 -18.02 21.40
N ASP A 34 -1.23 -16.72 21.18
CA ASP A 34 -2.53 -16.05 21.19
C ASP A 34 -2.88 -15.60 19.77
N VAL A 35 -3.99 -16.08 19.24
CA VAL A 35 -4.50 -15.71 17.91
C VAL A 35 -5.76 -14.88 18.07
N THR A 36 -5.81 -13.73 17.42
CA THR A 36 -6.97 -12.85 17.43
C THR A 36 -7.26 -12.29 16.05
N TYR A 37 -8.53 -12.10 15.74
CA TYR A 37 -8.93 -11.25 14.62
C TYR A 37 -8.85 -9.78 15.03
N TYR A 38 -8.35 -8.95 14.11
CA TYR A 38 -8.18 -7.53 14.35
C TYR A 38 -8.78 -6.72 13.18
N PRO A 39 -9.55 -5.64 13.46
CA PRO A 39 -10.22 -4.85 12.42
C PRO A 39 -9.25 -3.90 11.71
N TYR A 40 -8.30 -4.47 10.95
CA TYR A 40 -7.45 -3.68 10.09
C TYR A 40 -8.25 -3.06 8.95
N VAL A 41 -7.89 -1.83 8.56
CA VAL A 41 -8.44 -1.20 7.35
C VAL A 41 -8.01 -1.96 6.09
N GLY A 42 -6.80 -2.53 6.08
CA GLY A 42 -6.28 -3.36 5.00
C GLY A 42 -6.08 -4.81 5.40
N LEU A 43 -5.70 -5.65 4.43
CA LEU A 43 -5.36 -7.07 4.65
C LEU A 43 -3.99 -7.20 5.33
N ASN A 44 -3.90 -6.79 6.59
CA ASN A 44 -2.68 -6.87 7.38
C ASN A 44 -2.72 -8.06 8.32
N GLN A 45 -1.57 -8.75 8.43
CA GLN A 45 -1.36 -9.86 9.34
C GLN A 45 -0.08 -9.59 10.12
N THR A 46 -0.09 -9.82 11.42
CA THR A 46 1.10 -9.60 12.25
C THR A 46 1.37 -10.76 13.18
N ILE A 47 2.66 -11.04 13.39
CA ILE A 47 3.15 -11.95 14.42
C ILE A 47 4.22 -11.24 15.21
N ARG A 48 4.16 -11.31 16.54
CA ARG A 48 5.11 -10.65 17.44
C ARG A 48 5.33 -11.50 18.69
N VAL A 49 6.55 -11.45 19.22
CA VAL A 49 6.86 -12.00 20.54
C VAL A 49 6.80 -10.87 21.57
N ARG A 50 6.02 -11.09 22.62
CA ARG A 50 5.94 -10.16 23.76
C ARG A 50 5.83 -10.96 25.05
N SER A 51 6.70 -10.67 26.02
CA SER A 51 6.70 -11.35 27.35
C SER A 51 6.66 -12.88 27.23
N GLY A 52 7.47 -13.47 26.35
CA GLY A 52 7.56 -14.92 26.15
C GLY A 52 6.38 -15.55 25.40
N ARG A 53 5.36 -14.78 25.00
CA ARG A 53 4.19 -15.24 24.26
C ARG A 53 4.25 -14.77 22.80
N VAL A 54 3.69 -15.54 21.91
CA VAL A 54 3.52 -15.19 20.51
C VAL A 54 2.11 -14.62 20.30
N LEU A 55 2.05 -13.38 19.85
CA LEU A 55 0.80 -12.69 19.56
C LEU A 55 0.60 -12.64 18.03
N VAL A 56 -0.47 -13.26 17.55
CA VAL A 56 -0.87 -13.27 16.16
C VAL A 56 -2.14 -12.44 16.00
N ARG A 57 -2.11 -11.49 15.08
CA ARG A 57 -3.31 -10.75 14.67
C ARG A 57 -3.56 -10.98 13.21
N ILE A 58 -4.74 -11.48 12.89
CA ILE A 58 -5.23 -11.73 11.54
C ILE A 58 -6.29 -10.69 11.22
N SER A 59 -6.31 -10.13 10.01
CA SER A 59 -7.39 -9.25 9.59
C SER A 59 -8.74 -9.96 9.75
N ASP A 60 -9.72 -9.27 10.34
CA ASP A 60 -11.08 -9.81 10.50
C ASP A 60 -11.79 -10.06 9.16
N MET A 61 -11.29 -9.47 8.07
CA MET A 61 -11.72 -9.80 6.71
C MET A 61 -11.43 -11.26 6.33
N CYS A 62 -10.52 -11.92 7.04
CA CYS A 62 -10.14 -13.33 6.84
C CYS A 62 -10.92 -14.30 7.73
N ARG A 63 -12.03 -13.91 8.35
CA ARG A 63 -12.83 -14.81 9.21
C ARG A 63 -13.33 -16.05 8.47
N ASP A 64 -13.69 -15.86 7.19
CA ASP A 64 -14.22 -16.94 6.34
C ASP A 64 -13.11 -17.64 5.53
N MET A 65 -11.85 -17.39 5.86
CA MET A 65 -10.72 -18.00 5.15
C MET A 65 -10.69 -19.50 5.36
N PRO A 66 -10.58 -20.32 4.29
CA PRO A 66 -10.50 -21.76 4.39
C PRO A 66 -9.26 -22.25 5.15
N ALA A 67 -9.27 -23.50 5.60
CA ALA A 67 -8.18 -24.10 6.39
C ALA A 67 -6.82 -24.07 5.67
N ALA A 68 -6.81 -24.34 4.37
CA ALA A 68 -5.55 -24.39 3.62
C ALA A 68 -4.81 -23.04 3.58
N PRO A 69 -5.44 -21.91 3.19
CA PRO A 69 -4.80 -20.60 3.29
C PRO A 69 -4.49 -20.18 4.75
N HIS A 70 -5.28 -20.58 5.76
CA HIS A 70 -4.93 -20.34 7.17
C HIS A 70 -3.63 -21.04 7.60
N ARG A 71 -3.47 -22.33 7.23
CA ARG A 71 -2.21 -23.06 7.46
C ARG A 71 -1.04 -22.40 6.72
N ALA A 72 -1.25 -22.01 5.47
CA ALA A 72 -0.24 -21.31 4.69
C ALA A 72 0.19 -20.00 5.36
N LEU A 73 -0.77 -19.19 5.84
CA LEU A 73 -0.49 -17.96 6.58
C LEU A 73 0.32 -18.21 7.85
N ALA A 74 -0.03 -19.26 8.62
CA ALA A 74 0.73 -19.62 9.81
C ALA A 74 2.20 -19.91 9.48
N TYR A 75 2.46 -20.71 8.44
CA TYR A 75 3.81 -20.98 7.96
C TYR A 75 4.55 -19.72 7.53
N ILE A 76 3.90 -18.84 6.77
CA ILE A 76 4.49 -17.59 6.28
C ILE A 76 4.91 -16.71 7.47
N LEU A 77 4.03 -16.52 8.45
CA LEU A 77 4.30 -15.63 9.58
C LEU A 77 5.36 -16.19 10.50
N VAL A 78 5.35 -17.49 10.79
CA VAL A 78 6.37 -18.14 11.63
C VAL A 78 7.72 -18.16 10.92
N ALA A 79 7.78 -18.46 9.62
CA ALA A 79 9.02 -18.40 8.85
C ALA A 79 9.64 -16.98 8.88
N LYS A 80 8.82 -15.94 8.71
CA LYS A 80 9.26 -14.54 8.82
C LYS A 80 9.75 -14.20 10.23
N LEU A 81 9.09 -14.69 11.27
CA LEU A 81 9.50 -14.48 12.68
C LEU A 81 10.91 -15.03 12.94
N PHE A 82 11.21 -16.20 12.39
CA PHE A 82 12.53 -16.84 12.50
C PHE A 82 13.53 -16.43 11.42
N ARG A 83 13.17 -15.46 10.56
CA ARG A 83 13.99 -15.03 9.40
C ARG A 83 14.37 -16.21 8.49
N ARG A 84 13.50 -17.20 8.39
CA ARG A 84 13.64 -18.34 7.48
C ARG A 84 12.97 -18.06 6.14
N ARG A 85 13.38 -18.79 5.11
CA ARG A 85 12.76 -18.71 3.80
C ARG A 85 11.31 -19.19 3.88
N VAL A 86 10.39 -18.39 3.35
CA VAL A 86 8.97 -18.78 3.25
C VAL A 86 8.83 -19.89 2.21
N PRO A 87 8.12 -21.00 2.52
CA PRO A 87 7.85 -22.05 1.54
C PRO A 87 7.03 -21.51 0.36
N VAL A 88 7.51 -21.76 -0.86
CA VAL A 88 6.86 -21.25 -2.10
C VAL A 88 5.40 -21.70 -2.21
N ALA A 89 5.10 -22.95 -1.84
CA ALA A 89 3.75 -23.48 -1.86
C ALA A 89 2.81 -22.73 -0.90
N ALA A 90 3.30 -22.36 0.31
CA ALA A 90 2.51 -21.59 1.28
C ALA A 90 2.27 -20.17 0.78
N ASP A 91 3.32 -19.52 0.25
CA ASP A 91 3.20 -18.16 -0.30
C ASP A 91 2.19 -18.12 -1.46
N ARG A 92 2.28 -19.07 -2.38
CA ARG A 92 1.35 -19.20 -3.51
C ARG A 92 -0.09 -19.37 -3.03
N LEU A 93 -0.34 -20.33 -2.14
CA LEU A 93 -1.67 -20.69 -1.68
C LEU A 93 -2.36 -19.54 -0.94
N TYR A 94 -1.61 -18.83 -0.08
CA TYR A 94 -2.12 -17.65 0.61
C TYR A 94 -2.33 -16.48 -0.36
N SER A 95 -1.40 -16.26 -1.30
CA SER A 95 -1.50 -15.21 -2.30
C SER A 95 -2.70 -15.38 -3.22
N GLU A 96 -2.98 -16.60 -3.67
CA GLU A 96 -4.17 -16.91 -4.48
C GLU A 96 -5.46 -16.54 -3.74
N TYR A 97 -5.54 -16.84 -2.45
CA TYR A 97 -6.71 -16.48 -1.64
C TYR A 97 -6.89 -14.96 -1.50
N ILE A 98 -5.84 -14.24 -1.08
CA ILE A 98 -5.95 -12.79 -0.84
C ILE A 98 -6.13 -11.98 -2.13
N GLN A 99 -5.79 -12.56 -3.28
CA GLN A 99 -5.94 -11.95 -4.59
C GLN A 99 -7.24 -12.36 -5.29
N SER A 100 -8.06 -13.20 -4.67
CA SER A 100 -9.39 -13.51 -5.19
C SER A 100 -10.22 -12.24 -5.33
N GLU A 101 -11.13 -12.21 -6.29
CA GLU A 101 -12.02 -11.07 -6.54
C GLU A 101 -12.79 -10.70 -5.27
N ALA A 102 -13.40 -11.68 -4.60
CA ALA A 102 -14.14 -11.46 -3.36
C ALA A 102 -13.31 -10.79 -2.25
N MET A 103 -12.02 -11.13 -2.11
CA MET A 103 -11.15 -10.51 -1.11
C MET A 103 -10.70 -9.11 -1.52
N ARG A 104 -10.51 -8.87 -2.81
CA ARG A 104 -10.21 -7.54 -3.34
C ARG A 104 -11.38 -6.58 -3.12
N ASP A 105 -12.60 -7.01 -3.42
CA ASP A 105 -13.80 -6.20 -3.23
C ASP A 105 -14.01 -5.89 -1.75
N ARG A 106 -13.94 -6.92 -0.89
CA ARG A 106 -14.03 -6.75 0.58
C ARG A 106 -12.98 -5.80 1.12
N SER A 107 -11.74 -5.86 0.62
CA SER A 107 -10.67 -4.96 1.02
C SER A 107 -10.92 -3.53 0.53
N THR A 108 -11.45 -3.37 -0.67
CA THR A 108 -11.78 -2.06 -1.25
C THR A 108 -12.93 -1.40 -0.49
N ASP A 109 -14.00 -2.14 -0.22
CA ASP A 109 -15.15 -1.63 0.55
C ASP A 109 -14.76 -1.25 1.98
N ARG A 110 -13.90 -2.07 2.62
CA ARG A 110 -13.35 -1.74 3.94
C ARG A 110 -12.53 -0.45 3.91
N LYS A 111 -11.70 -0.25 2.90
CA LYS A 111 -10.93 0.99 2.75
C LYS A 111 -11.83 2.19 2.52
N LYS A 112 -12.86 2.06 1.69
CA LYS A 112 -13.85 3.13 1.46
C LYS A 112 -14.59 3.51 2.74
N SER A 113 -15.03 2.51 3.52
CA SER A 113 -15.87 2.75 4.70
C SER A 113 -15.09 3.13 5.97
N HIS A 114 -13.85 2.65 6.14
CA HIS A 114 -13.06 2.82 7.36
C HIS A 114 -11.71 3.52 7.13
N GLY A 115 -11.29 3.70 5.87
CA GLY A 115 -10.09 4.47 5.54
C GLY A 115 -10.35 5.96 5.80
N ARG A 116 -9.62 6.56 6.75
CA ARG A 116 -9.63 8.01 6.94
C ARG A 116 -8.57 8.63 6.04
N LYS A 117 -9.01 9.30 4.98
CA LYS A 117 -8.15 10.19 4.22
C LYS A 117 -8.18 11.57 4.87
N ILE A 118 -7.03 12.09 5.24
CA ILE A 118 -6.94 13.46 5.73
C ILE A 118 -6.77 14.33 4.48
N VAL A 119 -7.84 15.01 4.12
CA VAL A 119 -7.84 16.06 3.09
C VAL A 119 -7.59 17.38 3.81
N THR A 120 -6.55 18.10 3.42
CA THR A 120 -6.26 19.43 3.92
C THR A 120 -6.74 20.49 2.92
N THR A 121 -5.88 20.90 2.02
CA THR A 121 -6.19 21.88 0.98
C THR A 121 -5.35 21.59 -0.27
N HIS A 122 -5.86 21.93 -1.45
CA HIS A 122 -5.11 21.97 -2.70
C HIS A 122 -4.20 23.21 -2.77
N LYS A 123 -4.60 24.31 -2.10
CA LYS A 123 -3.86 25.56 -2.09
C LYS A 123 -2.75 25.51 -1.06
N GLY A 124 -1.53 25.56 -1.52
CA GLY A 124 -0.32 25.66 -0.69
C GLY A 124 0.07 27.10 -0.42
N ASP A 125 1.27 27.28 0.20
CA ASP A 125 1.84 28.59 0.45
C ASP A 125 2.45 29.17 -0.84
N TYR A 126 2.90 28.32 -1.78
CA TYR A 126 3.59 28.69 -3.03
C TYR A 126 2.90 28.14 -4.27
N TYR A 127 2.25 26.98 -4.19
CA TYR A 127 1.68 26.29 -5.34
C TYR A 127 0.21 25.93 -5.10
N ASP A 128 -0.59 26.07 -6.14
CA ASP A 128 -1.97 25.58 -6.18
C ASP A 128 -2.01 24.31 -7.03
N LEU A 129 -2.36 23.18 -6.40
CA LEU A 129 -2.42 21.88 -7.06
C LEU A 129 -3.56 21.80 -8.08
N ASP A 130 -4.65 22.54 -7.86
CA ASP A 130 -5.78 22.59 -8.77
C ASP A 130 -5.39 23.26 -10.09
N GLU A 131 -4.70 24.40 -10.04
CA GLU A 131 -4.18 25.08 -11.23
C GLU A 131 -3.19 24.19 -12.01
N ILE A 132 -2.30 23.51 -11.28
CA ILE A 132 -1.31 22.61 -11.88
C ILE A 132 -2.03 21.43 -12.55
N PHE A 133 -2.97 20.80 -11.87
CA PHE A 133 -3.73 19.69 -12.44
C PHE A 133 -4.49 20.10 -13.71
N ASP A 134 -5.23 21.20 -13.66
CA ASP A 134 -6.06 21.66 -14.78
C ASP A 134 -5.19 21.97 -15.99
N SER A 135 -4.05 22.61 -15.80
CA SER A 135 -3.07 22.89 -16.87
C SER A 135 -2.53 21.57 -17.47
N LEU A 136 -2.06 20.64 -16.64
CA LEU A 136 -1.53 19.36 -17.10
C LEU A 136 -2.60 18.50 -17.79
N ASN A 137 -3.82 18.51 -17.26
CA ASN A 137 -4.95 17.79 -17.84
C ASN A 137 -5.26 18.31 -19.26
N PHE A 138 -5.28 19.62 -19.42
CA PHE A 138 -5.48 20.23 -20.74
C PHE A 138 -4.39 19.83 -21.73
N TRP A 139 -3.12 19.96 -21.35
CA TRP A 139 -2.00 19.75 -22.26
C TRP A 139 -1.72 18.29 -22.59
N PHE A 140 -1.82 17.38 -21.63
CA PHE A 140 -1.41 15.99 -21.79
C PHE A 140 -2.58 15.02 -21.98
N PHE A 141 -3.78 15.38 -21.49
CA PHE A 141 -4.93 14.49 -21.51
C PHE A 141 -6.14 15.08 -22.24
N GLY A 142 -5.98 16.25 -22.88
CA GLY A 142 -7.06 16.93 -23.62
C GLY A 142 -8.26 17.31 -22.73
N GLY A 143 -8.04 17.55 -21.45
CA GLY A 143 -9.07 17.88 -20.46
C GLY A 143 -9.97 16.70 -20.04
N LYS A 144 -9.63 15.47 -20.46
CA LYS A 144 -10.51 14.30 -20.30
C LYS A 144 -10.29 13.50 -19.02
N LEU A 145 -9.19 13.76 -18.30
CA LEU A 145 -8.91 13.03 -17.08
C LEU A 145 -9.84 13.47 -15.95
N PRO A 146 -10.55 12.56 -15.27
CA PRO A 146 -11.40 12.94 -14.13
C PRO A 146 -10.55 13.56 -13.03
N LYS A 147 -11.03 14.70 -12.48
CA LYS A 147 -10.29 15.43 -11.45
C LYS A 147 -10.47 14.75 -10.10
N PRO A 148 -9.38 14.25 -9.48
CA PRO A 148 -9.44 13.69 -8.14
C PRO A 148 -9.46 14.82 -7.10
N VAL A 149 -9.65 14.46 -5.84
CA VAL A 149 -9.39 15.38 -4.73
C VAL A 149 -7.89 15.61 -4.62
N LEU A 150 -7.45 16.86 -4.76
CA LEU A 150 -6.05 17.27 -4.65
C LEU A 150 -5.78 17.82 -3.26
N THR A 151 -4.70 17.40 -2.62
CA THR A 151 -4.39 17.86 -1.26
C THR A 151 -2.89 17.80 -0.95
N TRP A 152 -2.42 18.79 -0.20
CA TRP A 152 -1.11 18.71 0.42
C TRP A 152 -1.12 17.77 1.62
N SER A 153 -0.03 17.07 1.87
CA SER A 153 0.09 16.22 3.06
C SER A 153 0.19 17.07 4.34
N VAL A 154 -0.36 16.58 5.44
CA VAL A 154 -0.26 17.25 6.75
C VAL A 154 1.20 17.38 7.20
N LYS A 155 2.00 16.36 6.96
CA LYS A 155 3.41 16.32 7.35
C LYS A 155 4.29 16.45 6.12
N LYS A 156 5.42 17.14 6.27
CA LYS A 156 6.48 17.15 5.27
C LYS A 156 7.07 15.74 5.16
N THR A 157 6.92 15.11 4.00
CA THR A 157 7.49 13.79 3.69
C THR A 157 8.59 13.95 2.65
N TRP A 158 9.55 13.02 2.62
CA TRP A 158 10.67 13.05 1.70
C TRP A 158 10.93 11.73 1.00
N ARG A 159 10.36 10.64 1.51
CA ARG A 159 10.42 9.30 0.87
C ARG A 159 9.33 9.10 -0.16
N THR A 160 8.16 9.67 0.14
CA THR A 160 7.01 9.66 -0.75
C THR A 160 6.69 11.10 -1.05
N LEU A 161 6.97 11.55 -2.28
CA LEU A 161 6.76 12.93 -2.72
C LEU A 161 5.31 13.19 -3.06
N ALA A 162 4.63 12.18 -3.63
CA ALA A 162 3.18 12.16 -3.81
C ALA A 162 2.68 10.71 -3.82
N HIS A 163 1.37 10.52 -3.82
CA HIS A 163 0.74 9.25 -4.13
C HIS A 163 -0.71 9.45 -4.58
N HIS A 164 -1.13 8.65 -5.53
CA HIS A 164 -2.51 8.49 -5.93
C HIS A 164 -3.18 7.40 -5.10
N ASP A 165 -4.33 7.70 -4.54
CA ASP A 165 -5.19 6.75 -3.85
C ASP A 165 -6.46 6.52 -4.68
N ALA A 166 -6.44 5.47 -5.49
CA ALA A 166 -7.56 5.12 -6.36
C ALA A 166 -8.85 4.77 -5.59
N THR A 167 -8.74 4.36 -4.31
CA THR A 167 -9.91 4.03 -3.48
C THR A 167 -10.70 5.28 -3.09
N HIS A 168 -9.99 6.38 -2.80
CA HIS A 168 -10.57 7.64 -2.37
C HIS A 168 -10.50 8.72 -3.46
N GLU A 169 -10.10 8.35 -4.67
CA GLU A 169 -9.92 9.28 -5.82
C GLU A 169 -9.17 10.56 -5.40
N THR A 170 -8.02 10.37 -4.75
CA THR A 170 -7.26 11.47 -4.15
C THR A 170 -5.80 11.43 -4.58
N ILE A 171 -5.23 12.57 -4.95
CA ILE A 171 -3.78 12.77 -5.08
C ILE A 171 -3.30 13.58 -3.88
N VAL A 172 -2.35 13.01 -3.13
CA VAL A 172 -1.72 13.68 -2.00
C VAL A 172 -0.29 14.02 -2.39
N VAL A 173 0.06 15.30 -2.37
CA VAL A 173 1.40 15.81 -2.64
C VAL A 173 2.08 16.19 -1.33
N SER A 174 3.35 15.88 -1.19
CA SER A 174 4.09 16.18 0.04
C SER A 174 4.23 17.69 0.26
N LYS A 175 3.86 18.17 1.45
CA LYS A 175 4.07 19.57 1.83
C LYS A 175 5.55 19.99 1.84
N SER A 176 6.50 19.06 1.75
CA SER A 176 7.92 19.40 1.57
C SER A 176 8.23 20.05 0.22
N LEU A 177 7.33 19.87 -0.76
CA LEU A 177 7.45 20.43 -2.11
C LEU A 177 6.81 21.82 -2.23
N ASP A 178 5.93 22.19 -1.30
CA ASP A 178 5.32 23.52 -1.24
C ASP A 178 6.31 24.53 -0.66
N SER A 179 7.27 24.93 -1.46
CA SER A 179 8.36 25.80 -1.05
C SER A 179 8.94 26.56 -2.24
N ARG A 180 9.25 27.84 -2.06
CA ARG A 180 9.91 28.70 -3.07
C ARG A 180 11.22 28.11 -3.60
N ALA A 181 11.90 27.26 -2.82
CA ALA A 181 13.14 26.62 -3.23
C ALA A 181 12.94 25.33 -4.04
N VAL A 182 11.70 24.91 -4.29
CA VAL A 182 11.34 23.82 -5.19
C VAL A 182 10.87 24.45 -6.51
N PRO A 183 11.52 24.18 -7.63
CA PRO A 183 11.07 24.71 -8.91
C PRO A 183 9.64 24.23 -9.25
N ARG A 184 8.81 25.07 -9.86
CA ARG A 184 7.42 24.76 -10.22
C ARG A 184 7.33 23.50 -11.07
N PHE A 185 8.20 23.34 -12.06
CA PHE A 185 8.17 22.17 -12.94
C PHE A 185 8.37 20.82 -12.21
N ILE A 186 9.00 20.83 -11.02
CA ILE A 186 9.12 19.62 -10.19
C ILE A 186 7.76 19.24 -9.59
N VAL A 187 7.01 20.21 -9.10
CA VAL A 187 5.65 19.96 -8.59
C VAL A 187 4.75 19.50 -9.73
N GLU A 188 4.84 20.14 -10.89
CA GLU A 188 4.12 19.77 -12.11
C GLU A 188 4.46 18.33 -12.54
N TYR A 189 5.73 17.96 -12.58
CA TYR A 189 6.16 16.60 -12.92
C TYR A 189 5.61 15.56 -11.94
N ILE A 190 5.68 15.83 -10.65
CA ILE A 190 5.18 14.92 -9.61
C ILE A 190 3.66 14.77 -9.71
N VAL A 191 2.92 15.86 -9.92
CA VAL A 191 1.46 15.79 -10.15
C VAL A 191 1.16 15.04 -11.43
N TYR A 192 1.89 15.28 -12.52
CA TYR A 192 1.76 14.54 -13.78
C TYR A 192 1.97 13.04 -13.61
N HIS A 193 2.99 12.63 -12.84
CA HIS A 193 3.24 11.23 -12.50
C HIS A 193 2.02 10.58 -11.81
N GLU A 194 1.42 11.28 -10.84
CA GLU A 194 0.22 10.76 -10.16
C GLU A 194 -1.03 10.76 -11.08
N MET A 195 -1.12 11.70 -12.01
CA MET A 195 -2.16 11.71 -13.05
C MET A 195 -2.04 10.51 -13.99
N LEU A 196 -0.82 10.10 -14.30
CA LEU A 196 -0.58 8.89 -15.09
C LEU A 196 -1.07 7.62 -14.37
N HIS A 197 -1.11 7.57 -13.04
CA HIS A 197 -1.74 6.46 -12.31
C HIS A 197 -3.27 6.40 -12.47
N ILE A 198 -3.92 7.53 -12.78
CA ILE A 198 -5.34 7.56 -13.14
C ILE A 198 -5.51 7.09 -14.58
N HIS A 199 -4.64 7.55 -15.50
CA HIS A 199 -4.67 7.22 -16.92
C HIS A 199 -4.29 5.76 -17.20
N HIS A 200 -3.34 5.22 -16.46
CA HIS A 200 -2.86 3.83 -16.54
C HIS A 200 -3.18 3.07 -15.25
N PRO A 201 -4.37 2.48 -15.13
CA PRO A 201 -4.74 1.72 -13.94
C PRO A 201 -3.76 0.58 -13.66
N THR A 202 -3.61 0.22 -12.39
CA THR A 202 -2.77 -0.89 -11.94
C THR A 202 -3.14 -2.19 -12.65
N VAL A 203 -2.17 -2.82 -13.31
CA VAL A 203 -2.33 -4.14 -13.91
C VAL A 203 -1.92 -5.22 -12.93
N HIS A 204 -2.75 -6.26 -12.80
CA HIS A 204 -2.42 -7.44 -12.00
C HIS A 204 -2.10 -8.60 -12.94
N HIS A 205 -0.90 -9.12 -12.87
CA HIS A 205 -0.47 -10.28 -13.65
C HIS A 205 0.35 -11.24 -12.79
N ASN A 206 0.03 -12.53 -12.84
CA ASN A 206 0.69 -13.59 -12.05
C ASN A 206 0.82 -13.23 -10.54
N GLY A 207 -0.22 -12.66 -9.95
CA GLY A 207 -0.23 -12.29 -8.55
C GLY A 207 0.60 -11.07 -8.17
N ARG A 208 1.20 -10.38 -9.13
CA ARG A 208 1.99 -9.16 -8.93
C ARG A 208 1.24 -7.93 -9.43
N ARG A 209 1.46 -6.82 -8.74
CA ARG A 209 0.94 -5.51 -9.14
C ARG A 209 1.99 -4.79 -9.97
N TYR A 210 1.57 -4.28 -11.12
CA TYR A 210 2.39 -3.47 -12.02
C TYR A 210 1.73 -2.09 -12.16
N ASN A 211 2.29 -1.10 -11.48
CA ASN A 211 1.82 0.27 -11.52
C ASN A 211 2.50 1.05 -12.67
N HIS A 212 3.79 0.86 -12.85
CA HIS A 212 4.60 1.53 -13.88
C HIS A 212 4.84 0.58 -15.05
N THR A 213 3.82 0.39 -15.88
CA THR A 213 3.90 -0.42 -17.11
C THR A 213 4.80 0.25 -18.16
N PRO A 214 5.20 -0.45 -19.25
CA PRO A 214 5.91 0.20 -20.36
C PRO A 214 5.13 1.39 -20.94
N ALA A 215 3.80 1.30 -21.07
CA ALA A 215 2.96 2.39 -21.53
C ALA A 215 3.02 3.60 -20.59
N PHE A 216 2.91 3.37 -19.28
CA PHE A 216 3.09 4.41 -18.26
C PHE A 216 4.43 5.13 -18.42
N ARG A 217 5.54 4.38 -18.49
CA ARG A 217 6.88 4.95 -18.61
C ARG A 217 7.09 5.73 -19.92
N ASN A 218 6.45 5.29 -21.01
CA ASN A 218 6.52 6.01 -22.27
C ASN A 218 5.78 7.35 -22.19
N ASP A 219 4.63 7.39 -21.51
CA ASP A 219 3.88 8.63 -21.31
C ASP A 219 4.59 9.55 -20.31
N GLU A 220 5.18 9.02 -19.26
CA GLU A 220 5.96 9.78 -18.27
C GLU A 220 7.09 10.59 -18.93
N LYS A 221 7.80 9.98 -19.88
CA LYS A 221 8.87 10.63 -20.65
C LYS A 221 8.39 11.74 -21.61
N LYS A 222 7.08 11.86 -21.82
CA LYS A 222 6.52 12.99 -22.62
C LYS A 222 6.53 14.32 -21.85
N PHE A 223 6.78 14.29 -20.53
CA PHE A 223 6.94 15.53 -19.78
C PHE A 223 8.17 16.29 -20.27
N PRO A 224 8.03 17.58 -20.67
CA PRO A 224 9.08 18.31 -21.40
C PRO A 224 10.44 18.41 -20.70
N ARG A 225 10.45 18.32 -19.36
CA ARG A 225 11.64 18.41 -18.52
C ARG A 225 11.82 17.15 -17.67
N TYR A 226 11.47 16.00 -18.24
CA TYR A 226 11.51 14.70 -17.56
C TYR A 226 12.88 14.43 -16.93
N GLU A 227 13.94 14.49 -17.72
CA GLU A 227 15.30 14.19 -17.26
C GLU A 227 15.79 15.15 -16.17
N GLU A 228 15.51 16.44 -16.33
CA GLU A 228 15.85 17.45 -15.32
C GLU A 228 15.06 17.23 -14.01
N ALA A 229 13.82 16.76 -14.11
CA ALA A 229 13.00 16.49 -12.94
C ALA A 229 13.51 15.26 -12.17
N GLU A 230 13.82 14.17 -12.86
CA GLU A 230 14.42 12.98 -12.27
C GLU A 230 15.75 13.30 -11.58
N GLU A 231 16.65 14.01 -12.27
CA GLU A 231 17.94 14.43 -11.72
C GLU A 231 17.76 15.33 -10.47
N TRP A 232 16.83 16.28 -10.54
CA TRP A 232 16.55 17.15 -9.40
C TRP A 232 16.04 16.35 -8.19
N ILE A 233 15.13 15.40 -8.42
CA ILE A 233 14.58 14.54 -7.36
C ILE A 233 15.71 13.76 -6.71
N GLU A 234 16.55 13.09 -7.49
CA GLU A 234 17.67 12.29 -7.00
C GLU A 234 18.63 13.13 -6.13
N GLN A 235 19.04 14.30 -6.62
CA GLN A 235 19.95 15.19 -5.90
C GLN A 235 19.31 15.85 -4.67
N SER A 236 17.98 16.03 -4.67
CA SER A 236 17.28 16.81 -3.65
C SER A 236 16.74 15.96 -2.49
N VAL A 237 16.70 14.63 -2.57
CA VAL A 237 16.20 13.75 -1.49
C VAL A 237 16.89 14.05 -0.16
N GLY A 238 18.20 14.26 -0.14
CA GLY A 238 18.95 14.63 1.06
C GLY A 238 18.56 15.99 1.65
N LYS A 239 18.28 16.98 0.80
CA LYS A 239 17.84 18.32 1.19
C LYS A 239 16.40 18.29 1.72
N LEU A 240 15.52 17.56 1.04
CA LEU A 240 14.13 17.35 1.46
C LEU A 240 14.04 16.64 2.82
N LYS A 241 14.89 15.64 3.06
CA LYS A 241 14.99 14.95 4.36
C LYS A 241 15.36 15.91 5.50
N ARG A 242 16.29 16.82 5.28
CA ARG A 242 16.66 17.82 6.28
C ARG A 242 15.51 18.77 6.57
N ARG A 243 14.85 19.31 5.53
CA ARG A 243 13.68 20.20 5.65
C ARG A 243 12.48 19.54 6.35
N ALA A 244 12.23 18.27 6.09
CA ALA A 244 11.15 17.53 6.74
C ALA A 244 11.37 17.32 8.26
N ARG A 245 12.61 17.43 8.74
CA ARG A 245 12.99 17.31 10.16
C ARG A 245 13.01 18.64 10.92
N GLN A 246 13.06 19.75 10.19
CA GLN A 246 12.94 21.08 10.77
C GLN A 246 11.45 21.35 11.03
N LYS A 247 11.08 21.39 12.32
CA LYS A 247 9.74 21.76 12.81
C LYS A 247 9.49 23.24 12.62
#